data_1bf02d41f19b725277c9adf04da6a544
#
_entry.id   1bf02d41f19b725277c9adf04da6a544
#
_cell.length_a   1.000
_cell.length_b   1.000
_cell.length_c   1.000
_cell.angle_alpha   90.00
_cell.angle_beta   90.00
_cell.angle_gamma   90.00
#
_symmetry.space_group_name_H-M   'P 1'
#
loop_
_entity.id
_entity.type
_entity.pdbx_description
1 polymer ?
#
loop_
_entity_poly.entity_id
_entity_poly.type
_entity_poly.pdbx_seq_one_letter_code
_entity_poly.pdbx_strand_id
1 'polypeptide(L)'
;MNINIIETKSGKIAVVNSNTPLISDGQSILDFTGNIAYEHDCRNIIVNKAAIAEDFFKLSSGVAGEVAQKLVNYSFRLAIIGDFSGYTSKPLHDFIYESNKGKHLYFVADEDEAIKKLSL
;
A
#
# COMPACT_ATOMS: atom_id res chain seq x y z
N MET A 1 11.31 11.78 -1.43
CA MET A 1 10.67 10.70 -0.64
C MET A 1 11.10 10.82 0.82
N ASN A 2 10.14 10.84 1.72
CA ASN A 2 10.36 10.84 3.16
C ASN A 2 9.98 9.50 3.74
N ILE A 3 10.86 8.93 4.57
CA ILE A 3 10.57 7.68 5.29
C ILE A 3 10.68 7.96 6.78
N ASN A 4 9.64 7.58 7.52
CA ASN A 4 9.58 7.72 8.96
C ASN A 4 9.19 6.39 9.57
N ILE A 5 9.94 5.90 10.54
CA ILE A 5 9.66 4.61 11.16
C ILE A 5 8.93 4.86 12.48
N ILE A 6 7.76 4.21 12.62
CA ILE A 6 6.94 4.25 13.82
C ILE A 6 7.04 2.88 14.49
N GLU A 7 7.23 2.86 15.79
CA GLU A 7 7.16 1.62 16.55
C GLU A 7 5.80 1.50 17.22
N THR A 8 5.18 0.34 17.05
CA THR A 8 3.89 0.02 17.69
C THR A 8 4.05 -1.26 18.49
N LYS A 9 3.01 -1.60 19.26
CA LYS A 9 2.98 -2.86 20.00
C LYS A 9 3.07 -4.07 19.09
N SER A 10 2.66 -3.91 17.84
CA SER A 10 2.66 -4.99 16.84
C SER A 10 3.92 -5.00 15.96
N GLY A 11 4.87 -4.09 16.21
CA GLY A 11 6.11 -3.99 15.48
C GLY A 11 6.28 -2.65 14.78
N LYS A 12 7.25 -2.58 13.89
CA LYS A 12 7.58 -1.36 13.15
C LYS A 12 6.65 -1.15 11.97
N ILE A 13 6.34 0.12 11.69
CA ILE A 13 5.62 0.54 10.48
C ILE A 13 6.45 1.63 9.82
N ALA A 14 6.73 1.49 8.53
CA ALA A 14 7.39 2.51 7.74
C ALA A 14 6.34 3.41 7.10
N VAL A 15 6.39 4.71 7.38
CA VAL A 15 5.51 5.69 6.77
C VAL A 15 6.29 6.42 5.68
N VAL A 16 5.85 6.28 4.45
CA VAL A 16 6.52 6.82 3.27
C VAL A 16 5.62 7.86 2.61
N ASN A 17 6.15 9.05 2.42
CA ASN A 17 5.47 10.11 1.67
C ASN A 17 6.25 10.45 0.42
N SER A 18 5.57 10.50 -0.71
CA SER A 18 6.18 10.84 -1.99
C SER A 18 5.23 11.70 -2.81
N ASN A 19 5.78 12.65 -3.55
CA ASN A 19 5.03 13.48 -4.49
C ASN A 19 5.03 12.88 -5.90
N THR A 20 5.78 11.79 -6.09
CA THR A 20 5.90 11.11 -7.39
C THR A 20 5.62 9.63 -7.22
N PRO A 21 5.14 8.96 -8.28
CA PRO A 21 4.89 7.52 -8.21
C PRO A 21 6.16 6.71 -7.93
N LEU A 22 6.06 5.82 -6.95
CA LEU A 22 7.09 4.85 -6.59
C LEU A 22 6.66 3.43 -6.96
N ILE A 23 5.35 3.19 -7.00
CA ILE A 23 4.77 1.89 -7.27
C ILE A 23 3.95 1.99 -8.55
N SER A 24 4.41 1.29 -9.60
CA SER A 24 3.76 1.32 -10.91
C SER A 24 3.48 -0.07 -11.48
N ASP A 25 4.07 -1.12 -10.90
CA ASP A 25 3.90 -2.51 -11.36
C ASP A 25 4.41 -3.47 -10.28
N GLY A 26 4.42 -4.76 -10.60
CA GLY A 26 4.89 -5.80 -9.67
C GLY A 26 6.36 -5.71 -9.34
N GLN A 27 7.19 -5.30 -10.29
CA GLN A 27 8.63 -5.18 -10.03
C GLN A 27 8.92 -4.00 -9.12
N SER A 28 8.29 -2.85 -9.36
CA SER A 28 8.53 -1.67 -8.53
C SER A 28 8.04 -1.86 -7.10
N ILE A 29 6.93 -2.59 -6.88
CA ILE A 29 6.49 -2.89 -5.51
C ILE A 29 7.51 -3.79 -4.80
N LEU A 30 8.09 -4.77 -5.49
CA LEU A 30 9.12 -5.62 -4.90
C LEU A 30 10.39 -4.83 -4.56
N ASP A 31 10.83 -3.97 -5.46
CA ASP A 31 12.01 -3.12 -5.22
C ASP A 31 11.76 -2.19 -4.03
N PHE A 32 10.59 -1.56 -3.99
CA PHE A 32 10.24 -0.63 -2.92
C PHE A 32 10.16 -1.33 -1.56
N THR A 33 9.39 -2.41 -1.47
CA THR A 33 9.20 -3.14 -0.20
C THR A 33 10.47 -3.84 0.22
N GLY A 34 11.23 -4.39 -0.71
CA GLY A 34 12.49 -5.06 -0.44
C GLY A 34 13.52 -4.10 0.15
N ASN A 35 13.62 -2.89 -0.39
CA ASN A 35 14.54 -1.89 0.13
C ASN A 35 14.18 -1.48 1.56
N ILE A 36 12.90 -1.30 1.84
CA ILE A 36 12.44 -0.93 3.18
C ILE A 36 12.72 -2.07 4.17
N ALA A 37 12.44 -3.31 3.78
CA ALA A 37 12.72 -4.47 4.64
C ALA A 37 14.21 -4.59 4.92
N TYR A 38 15.05 -4.38 3.91
CA TYR A 38 16.50 -4.48 4.06
C TYR A 38 17.05 -3.38 4.95
N GLU A 39 16.65 -2.12 4.72
CA GLU A 39 17.20 -0.97 5.43
C GLU A 39 16.64 -0.77 6.83
N HIS A 40 15.37 -1.13 7.04
CA HIS A 40 14.64 -0.79 8.26
C HIS A 40 14.09 -2.01 9.02
N ASP A 41 14.28 -3.20 8.50
CA ASP A 41 13.72 -4.43 9.07
C ASP A 41 12.21 -4.28 9.31
N CYS A 42 11.49 -3.86 8.28
CA CYS A 42 10.09 -3.50 8.38
C CYS A 42 9.29 -4.03 7.19
N ARG A 43 8.17 -4.69 7.45
CA ARG A 43 7.32 -5.28 6.43
C ARG A 43 5.91 -4.70 6.42
N ASN A 44 5.61 -3.75 7.31
CA ASN A 44 4.36 -3.01 7.35
C ASN A 44 4.63 -1.59 6.88
N ILE A 45 3.95 -1.16 5.82
CA ILE A 45 4.30 0.07 5.12
C ILE A 45 3.03 0.89 4.87
N ILE A 46 3.12 2.20 5.11
CA ILE A 46 2.07 3.16 4.79
C ILE A 46 2.62 4.08 3.71
N VAL A 47 1.85 4.29 2.66
CA VAL A 47 2.19 5.24 1.60
C VAL A 47 1.01 6.18 1.34
N ASN A 48 1.29 7.36 0.80
CA ASN A 48 0.25 8.26 0.32
C ASN A 48 -0.13 7.91 -1.13
N LYS A 49 -1.34 8.31 -1.53
CA LYS A 49 -1.89 7.98 -2.86
C LYS A 49 -0.96 8.43 -4.01
N ALA A 50 -0.28 9.58 -3.86
CA ALA A 50 0.62 10.08 -4.90
C ALA A 50 1.83 9.17 -5.17
N ALA A 51 2.16 8.29 -4.23
CA ALA A 51 3.23 7.31 -4.41
C ALA A 51 2.82 6.15 -5.33
N ILE A 52 1.54 6.07 -5.70
CA ILE A 52 0.98 5.01 -6.53
C ILE A 52 0.70 5.57 -7.92
N ALA A 53 1.21 4.92 -8.96
CA ALA A 53 0.93 5.32 -10.34
C ALA A 53 -0.56 5.18 -10.65
N GLU A 54 -1.10 6.09 -11.47
CA GLU A 54 -2.54 6.14 -11.74
C GLU A 54 -3.07 4.87 -12.41
N ASP A 55 -2.25 4.17 -13.18
CA ASP A 55 -2.64 2.90 -13.83
C ASP A 55 -3.05 1.83 -12.82
N PHE A 56 -2.56 1.90 -11.58
CA PHE A 56 -2.99 1.00 -10.51
C PHE A 56 -4.52 1.08 -10.32
N PHE A 57 -5.07 2.30 -10.40
CA PHE A 57 -6.50 2.54 -10.16
C PHE A 57 -7.38 2.25 -11.37
N LYS A 58 -6.77 1.89 -12.49
CA LYS A 58 -7.46 1.29 -13.64
C LYS A 58 -7.36 -0.22 -13.48
N LEU A 59 -8.39 -0.84 -12.95
CA LEU A 59 -8.30 -2.27 -12.61
C LEU A 59 -8.00 -3.14 -13.84
N SER A 60 -8.50 -2.73 -15.02
CA SER A 60 -8.24 -3.43 -16.28
C SER A 60 -6.77 -3.43 -16.69
N SER A 61 -5.94 -2.55 -16.12
CA SER A 61 -4.50 -2.53 -16.40
C SER A 61 -3.78 -3.75 -15.82
N GLY A 62 -4.37 -4.40 -14.82
CA GLY A 62 -3.77 -5.52 -14.12
C GLY A 62 -2.77 -5.14 -13.03
N VAL A 63 -2.41 -3.85 -12.92
CA VAL A 63 -1.38 -3.40 -11.98
C VAL A 63 -1.79 -3.65 -10.52
N ALA A 64 -3.03 -3.31 -10.16
CA ALA A 64 -3.49 -3.49 -8.78
C ALA A 64 -3.46 -4.96 -8.36
N GLY A 65 -3.92 -5.86 -9.23
CA GLY A 65 -3.89 -7.30 -8.96
C GLY A 65 -2.46 -7.83 -8.84
N GLU A 66 -1.56 -7.35 -9.70
CA GLU A 66 -0.16 -7.74 -9.66
C GLU A 66 0.51 -7.29 -8.36
N VAL A 67 0.27 -6.03 -7.95
CA VAL A 67 0.80 -5.50 -6.69
C VAL A 67 0.27 -6.30 -5.49
N ALA A 68 -1.05 -6.54 -5.46
CA ALA A 68 -1.67 -7.32 -4.37
C ALA A 68 -1.07 -8.72 -4.27
N GLN A 69 -0.85 -9.39 -5.41
CA GLN A 69 -0.27 -10.73 -5.45
C GLN A 69 1.16 -10.74 -4.90
N LYS A 70 1.96 -9.73 -5.24
CA LYS A 70 3.33 -9.63 -4.74
C LYS A 70 3.37 -9.41 -3.23
N LEU A 71 2.46 -8.57 -2.70
CA LEU A 71 2.39 -8.36 -1.25
C LEU A 71 2.10 -9.66 -0.51
N VAL A 72 1.18 -10.47 -1.03
CA VAL A 72 0.86 -11.78 -0.45
C VAL A 72 2.07 -12.71 -0.55
N ASN A 73 2.64 -12.84 -1.73
CA ASN A 73 3.72 -13.80 -1.99
C ASN A 73 4.97 -13.54 -1.16
N TYR A 74 5.26 -12.26 -0.89
CA TYR A 74 6.48 -11.87 -0.17
C TYR A 74 6.20 -11.41 1.27
N SER A 75 4.96 -11.58 1.73
CA SER A 75 4.55 -11.31 3.11
C SER A 75 4.75 -9.86 3.55
N PHE A 76 4.42 -8.92 2.67
CA PHE A 76 4.36 -7.51 2.99
C PHE A 76 2.93 -7.06 3.23
N ARG A 77 2.77 -5.98 3.98
CA ARG A 77 1.47 -5.36 4.23
C ARG A 77 1.58 -3.87 3.90
N LEU A 78 0.67 -3.38 3.10
CA LEU A 78 0.68 -2.01 2.59
C LEU A 78 -0.65 -1.33 2.85
N ALA A 79 -0.64 -0.12 3.41
CA ALA A 79 -1.81 0.73 3.50
C ALA A 79 -1.59 1.98 2.66
N ILE A 80 -2.56 2.32 1.83
CA ILE A 80 -2.52 3.49 0.95
C ILE A 80 -3.49 4.54 1.50
N ILE A 81 -2.96 5.71 1.86
CA ILE A 81 -3.76 6.82 2.37
C ILE A 81 -4.21 7.69 1.21
N GLY A 82 -5.50 7.94 1.10
CA GLY A 82 -6.03 8.83 0.09
C GLY A 82 -7.55 8.93 0.11
N ASP A 83 -8.06 9.76 -0.79
CA ASP A 83 -9.48 9.86 -1.07
C ASP A 83 -9.75 9.11 -2.37
N PHE A 84 -10.49 8.01 -2.29
CA PHE A 84 -10.79 7.16 -3.44
C PHE A 84 -12.21 7.34 -3.94
N SER A 85 -12.94 8.32 -3.39
CA SER A 85 -14.35 8.57 -3.73
C SER A 85 -14.55 9.08 -5.15
N GLY A 86 -13.51 9.66 -5.76
CA GLY A 86 -13.59 10.17 -7.13
C GLY A 86 -13.61 9.09 -8.21
N TYR A 87 -13.27 7.85 -7.85
CA TYR A 87 -13.28 6.75 -8.81
C TYR A 87 -14.68 6.15 -8.89
N THR A 88 -15.19 6.00 -10.13
CA THR A 88 -16.56 5.51 -10.36
C THR A 88 -16.62 4.06 -10.84
N SER A 89 -15.47 3.44 -11.10
CA SER A 89 -15.39 2.06 -11.58
C SER A 89 -15.88 1.07 -10.53
N LYS A 90 -16.88 0.27 -10.88
CA LYS A 90 -17.37 -0.77 -9.98
C LYS A 90 -16.29 -1.84 -9.70
N PRO A 91 -15.55 -2.36 -10.69
CA PRO A 91 -14.48 -3.31 -10.40
C PRO A 91 -13.44 -2.78 -9.42
N LEU A 92 -13.08 -1.50 -9.52
CA LEU A 92 -12.14 -0.90 -8.58
C LEU A 92 -12.76 -0.80 -7.17
N HIS A 93 -14.01 -0.38 -7.05
CA HIS A 93 -14.70 -0.33 -5.76
C HIS A 93 -14.75 -1.71 -5.11
N ASP A 94 -15.06 -2.74 -5.89
CA ASP A 94 -15.10 -4.12 -5.38
C ASP A 94 -13.71 -4.57 -4.93
N PHE A 95 -12.68 -4.24 -5.70
CA PHE A 95 -11.30 -4.56 -5.34
C PHE A 95 -10.88 -3.90 -4.02
N ILE A 96 -11.18 -2.62 -3.86
CA ILE A 96 -10.88 -1.88 -2.62
C ILE A 96 -11.61 -2.50 -1.43
N TYR A 97 -12.90 -2.79 -1.60
CA TYR A 97 -13.72 -3.37 -0.54
C TYR A 97 -13.17 -4.72 -0.09
N GLU A 98 -12.86 -5.61 -1.05
CA GLU A 98 -12.30 -6.93 -0.73
C GLU A 98 -10.91 -6.83 -0.13
N SER A 99 -10.06 -5.93 -0.62
CA SER A 99 -8.72 -5.71 -0.07
C SER A 99 -8.78 -5.30 1.39
N ASN A 100 -9.72 -4.41 1.74
CA ASN A 100 -9.86 -3.92 3.11
C ASN A 100 -10.33 -4.98 4.09
N LYS A 101 -10.91 -6.06 3.61
CA LYS A 101 -11.27 -7.22 4.44
C LYS A 101 -10.12 -8.19 4.62
N GLY A 102 -9.07 -8.06 3.81
CA GLY A 102 -7.93 -8.96 3.84
C GLY A 102 -6.87 -8.55 4.83
N LYS A 103 -5.62 -8.99 4.55
CA LYS A 103 -4.51 -8.81 5.49
C LYS A 103 -3.30 -8.13 4.88
N HIS A 104 -3.28 -7.83 3.58
CA HIS A 104 -2.07 -7.39 2.91
C HIS A 104 -2.15 -6.02 2.25
N LEU A 105 -3.35 -5.55 1.91
CA LEU A 105 -3.51 -4.28 1.19
C LEU A 105 -4.74 -3.56 1.74
N TYR A 106 -4.54 -2.30 2.14
CA TYR A 106 -5.61 -1.48 2.72
C TYR A 106 -5.65 -0.12 2.03
N PHE A 107 -6.87 0.39 1.86
CA PHE A 107 -7.14 1.73 1.33
C PHE A 107 -7.83 2.50 2.45
N VAL A 108 -7.18 3.52 2.96
CA VAL A 108 -7.60 4.22 4.18
C VAL A 108 -7.61 5.73 3.99
N ALA A 109 -8.34 6.44 4.85
CA ALA A 109 -8.50 7.88 4.74
C ALA A 109 -7.36 8.66 5.39
N ASP A 110 -6.73 8.10 6.43
CA ASP A 110 -5.71 8.81 7.20
C ASP A 110 -4.71 7.83 7.82
N GLU A 111 -3.67 8.41 8.42
CA GLU A 111 -2.59 7.63 9.03
C GLU A 111 -3.06 6.83 10.24
N ASP A 112 -3.96 7.39 11.06
CA ASP A 112 -4.47 6.67 12.24
C ASP A 112 -5.20 5.40 11.83
N GLU A 113 -6.02 5.46 10.79
CA GLU A 113 -6.71 4.30 10.25
C GLU A 113 -5.71 3.27 9.70
N ALA A 114 -4.66 3.75 9.00
CA ALA A 114 -3.62 2.89 8.47
C ALA A 114 -2.89 2.14 9.58
N ILE A 115 -2.49 2.84 10.63
CA ILE A 115 -1.81 2.23 11.77
C ILE A 115 -2.72 1.18 12.44
N LYS A 116 -3.99 1.51 12.61
CA LYS A 116 -4.97 0.58 13.19
C LYS A 116 -5.08 -0.71 12.37
N LYS A 117 -5.17 -0.60 11.05
CA LYS A 117 -5.26 -1.76 10.16
C LYS A 117 -3.98 -2.61 10.21
N LEU A 118 -2.82 -1.96 10.19
CA LEU A 118 -1.55 -2.67 10.18
C LEU A 118 -1.16 -3.23 11.56
N SER A 119 -1.89 -2.85 12.60
CA SER A 119 -1.66 -3.35 13.97
C SER A 119 -2.53 -4.56 14.33
N LEU A 120 -3.34 -5.02 13.40
CA LEU A 120 -4.20 -6.18 13.62
C LEU A 120 -3.42 -7.50 13.57
#